data_c9128e8c07a7a37668b93aaee3c87ff3
#
_entry.id   c9128e8c07a7a37668b93aaee3c87ff3
#
_cell.length_a   1.000
_cell.length_b   1.000
_cell.length_c   1.000
_cell.angle_alpha   90.00
_cell.angle_beta   90.00
_cell.angle_gamma   90.00
#
_symmetry.space_group_name_H-M   'P 1'
#
loop_
_entity.id
_entity.type
_entity.pdbx_description
1 polymer ?
#
loop_
_entity_poly.entity_id
_entity_poly.type
_entity_poly.pdbx_seq_one_letter_code
_entity_poly.pdbx_strand_id
1 'polypeptide(L)'
;MPRIEVEVTHPDRVLFPDSSSQKGITKRDLVDYYCEVADTMLPHLKGRPLTVQRYPRGIGETGFFQQDFADSLPDWMSGVEVAKEGGTVTHVMAERREALGWLANQNCITLHVWQSRQGRLHTPDRLVFDLDPSDSDFAVVRATARATAGVLDDLGLPCYLQTAGSRGLHVVAPLRGDADFDTARQFARDVADVVVADDAGHRTVEARKDKRGSRVYLDVMRNAYAQTAVAPYSVRARAGAPVATPLEWDELEGRGLRADRFTIRDIPKRLAGQTDPWAEMSRHARALTGPMQRVAKLRA
;
A
#
# COMPACT_ATOMS: atom_id res chain seq x y z
N MET A 1 -7.57 -2.78 -28.15
CA MET A 1 -8.16 -1.46 -27.87
C MET A 1 -7.23 -0.41 -28.44
N PRO A 2 -7.72 0.73 -28.96
CA PRO A 2 -6.84 1.80 -29.42
C PRO A 2 -5.95 2.26 -28.28
N ARG A 3 -4.68 2.56 -28.58
CA ARG A 3 -3.73 3.11 -27.63
C ARG A 3 -4.13 4.57 -27.37
N ILE A 4 -4.44 4.89 -26.12
CA ILE A 4 -4.74 6.26 -25.70
C ILE A 4 -3.40 6.92 -25.37
N GLU A 5 -3.07 7.98 -26.09
CA GLU A 5 -1.87 8.76 -25.79
C GLU A 5 -2.19 9.77 -24.68
N VAL A 6 -1.45 9.71 -23.59
CA VAL A 6 -1.58 10.68 -22.49
C VAL A 6 -0.62 11.83 -22.76
N GLU A 7 -1.14 12.95 -23.25
CA GLU A 7 -0.37 14.18 -23.40
C GLU A 7 0.01 14.72 -22.01
N VAL A 8 1.31 14.87 -21.76
CA VAL A 8 1.80 15.35 -20.46
C VAL A 8 1.84 16.87 -20.44
N THR A 9 0.98 17.46 -19.62
CA THR A 9 0.93 18.93 -19.43
C THR A 9 2.03 19.40 -18.47
N HIS A 10 2.75 20.46 -18.79
CA HIS A 10 3.86 21.01 -17.99
C HIS A 10 4.88 19.92 -17.59
N PRO A 11 5.49 19.21 -18.57
CA PRO A 11 6.35 18.04 -18.33
C PRO A 11 7.55 18.36 -17.41
N ASP A 12 8.10 19.56 -17.51
CA ASP A 12 9.29 19.99 -16.77
C ASP A 12 8.97 20.49 -15.34
N ARG A 13 7.70 20.47 -14.94
CA ARG A 13 7.33 20.86 -13.56
C ARG A 13 8.03 19.94 -12.56
N VAL A 14 8.83 20.52 -11.69
CA VAL A 14 9.51 19.80 -10.62
C VAL A 14 8.48 19.38 -9.55
N LEU A 15 8.31 18.08 -9.36
CA LEU A 15 7.45 17.52 -8.32
C LEU A 15 8.24 17.19 -7.07
N PHE A 16 9.49 16.76 -7.22
CA PHE A 16 10.43 16.52 -6.13
C PHE A 16 11.65 17.38 -6.37
N PRO A 17 12.00 18.29 -5.46
CA PRO A 17 13.14 19.16 -5.64
C PRO A 17 14.46 18.38 -5.62
N ASP A 18 15.52 19.00 -6.16
CA ASP A 18 16.89 18.50 -6.06
C ASP A 18 17.26 18.29 -4.59
N SER A 19 18.07 17.29 -4.34
CA SER A 19 18.77 17.10 -3.07
C SER A 19 20.27 17.11 -3.31
N SER A 20 21.06 17.12 -2.22
CA SER A 20 22.54 17.06 -2.32
C SER A 20 23.05 15.80 -3.03
N SER A 21 22.25 14.73 -3.08
CA SER A 21 22.62 13.42 -3.63
C SER A 21 21.85 13.01 -4.87
N GLN A 22 20.77 13.72 -5.23
CA GLN A 22 19.89 13.31 -6.34
C GLN A 22 19.31 14.51 -7.07
N LYS A 23 19.30 14.42 -8.41
CA LYS A 23 18.55 15.35 -9.26
C LYS A 23 17.05 15.21 -8.99
N GLY A 24 16.31 16.30 -9.01
CA GLY A 24 14.86 16.34 -8.82
C GLY A 24 14.10 15.45 -9.81
N ILE A 25 12.85 15.21 -9.49
CA ILE A 25 11.93 14.43 -10.30
C ILE A 25 10.88 15.38 -10.87
N THR A 26 10.74 15.38 -12.17
CA THR A 26 9.74 16.17 -12.90
C THR A 26 8.41 15.42 -13.02
N LYS A 27 7.39 16.11 -13.51
CA LYS A 27 6.11 15.49 -13.86
C LYS A 27 6.31 14.42 -14.95
N ARG A 28 7.16 14.69 -15.95
CA ARG A 28 7.50 13.73 -17.00
C ARG A 28 8.07 12.44 -16.39
N ASP A 29 9.04 12.57 -15.51
CA ASP A 29 9.66 11.41 -14.85
C ASP A 29 8.62 10.57 -14.07
N LEU A 30 7.65 11.22 -13.40
CA LEU A 30 6.59 10.51 -12.67
C LEU A 30 5.64 9.77 -13.63
N VAL A 31 5.24 10.41 -14.75
CA VAL A 31 4.38 9.77 -15.76
C VAL A 31 5.10 8.60 -16.41
N ASP A 32 6.36 8.78 -16.80
CA ASP A 32 7.17 7.75 -17.45
C ASP A 32 7.35 6.54 -16.50
N TYR A 33 7.64 6.80 -15.23
CA TYR A 33 7.72 5.74 -14.21
C TYR A 33 6.44 4.93 -14.10
N TYR A 34 5.28 5.57 -13.90
CA TYR A 34 4.01 4.85 -13.76
C TYR A 34 3.61 4.10 -15.02
N CYS A 35 3.97 4.62 -16.19
CA CYS A 35 3.79 3.91 -17.46
C CYS A 35 4.74 2.70 -17.59
N GLU A 36 5.99 2.83 -17.13
CA GLU A 36 6.98 1.76 -17.21
C GLU A 36 6.65 0.58 -16.29
N VAL A 37 6.23 0.86 -15.06
CA VAL A 37 5.87 -0.19 -14.08
C VAL A 37 4.44 -0.71 -14.23
N ALA A 38 3.67 -0.22 -15.19
CA ALA A 38 2.24 -0.48 -15.31
C ALA A 38 1.90 -1.97 -15.35
N ASP A 39 2.62 -2.76 -16.16
CA ASP A 39 2.33 -4.19 -16.33
C ASP A 39 2.51 -4.98 -15.03
N THR A 40 3.43 -4.56 -14.16
CA THR A 40 3.64 -5.14 -12.83
C THR A 40 2.65 -4.59 -11.80
N MET A 41 2.35 -3.29 -11.85
CA MET A 41 1.51 -2.62 -10.85
C MET A 41 0.02 -2.89 -11.03
N LEU A 42 -0.48 -2.90 -12.27
CA LEU A 42 -1.92 -3.02 -12.57
C LEU A 42 -2.60 -4.26 -11.97
N PRO A 43 -2.00 -5.46 -11.94
CA PRO A 43 -2.62 -6.63 -11.29
C PRO A 43 -3.00 -6.37 -9.82
N HIS A 44 -2.25 -5.51 -9.12
CA HIS A 44 -2.50 -5.16 -7.72
C HIS A 44 -3.59 -4.11 -7.54
N LEU A 45 -3.88 -3.33 -8.59
CA LEU A 45 -4.88 -2.24 -8.60
C LEU A 45 -6.22 -2.68 -9.19
N LYS A 46 -6.21 -3.70 -10.05
CA LYS A 46 -7.37 -4.10 -10.85
C LYS A 46 -8.64 -4.28 -10.01
N GLY A 47 -9.70 -3.57 -10.41
CA GLY A 47 -11.01 -3.59 -9.76
C GLY A 47 -11.04 -2.88 -8.38
N ARG A 48 -9.99 -2.15 -8.00
CA ARG A 48 -9.96 -1.50 -6.67
C ARG A 48 -10.23 -0.01 -6.77
N PRO A 49 -11.14 0.50 -5.91
CA PRO A 49 -11.26 1.94 -5.71
C PRO A 49 -9.94 2.53 -5.22
N LEU A 50 -9.54 3.67 -5.78
CA LEU A 50 -8.32 4.37 -5.37
C LEU A 50 -8.65 5.63 -4.58
N THR A 51 -7.82 5.92 -3.61
CA THR A 51 -7.63 7.23 -3.00
C THR A 51 -6.25 7.72 -3.38
N VAL A 52 -6.14 8.92 -3.90
CA VAL A 52 -4.86 9.45 -4.35
C VAL A 52 -4.40 10.63 -3.52
N GLN A 53 -3.09 10.79 -3.38
CA GLN A 53 -2.52 11.98 -2.77
C GLN A 53 -1.92 12.87 -3.85
N ARG A 54 -2.48 14.07 -4.02
CA ARG A 54 -2.12 15.03 -5.05
C ARG A 54 -1.24 16.14 -4.51
N TYR A 55 -0.26 16.53 -5.32
CA TYR A 55 0.65 17.64 -5.05
C TYR A 55 0.73 18.54 -6.28
N PRO A 56 -0.23 19.45 -6.51
CA PRO A 56 -0.29 20.26 -7.73
C PRO A 56 0.96 21.12 -7.98
N ARG A 57 1.67 21.48 -6.91
CA ARG A 57 2.90 22.31 -6.96
C ARG A 57 4.16 21.56 -6.56
N GLY A 58 4.09 20.22 -6.46
CA GLY A 58 5.20 19.39 -5.96
C GLY A 58 5.19 19.23 -4.44
N ILE A 59 6.06 18.35 -3.93
CA ILE A 59 6.07 17.96 -2.50
C ILE A 59 6.58 19.06 -1.54
N GLY A 60 7.15 20.13 -2.06
CA GLY A 60 7.51 21.31 -1.26
C GLY A 60 6.31 22.11 -0.77
N GLU A 61 5.14 21.87 -1.34
CA GLU A 61 3.89 22.54 -1.01
C GLU A 61 2.89 21.55 -0.40
N THR A 62 1.80 22.08 0.17
CA THR A 62 0.76 21.25 0.77
C THR A 62 0.04 20.41 -0.30
N GLY A 63 0.03 19.09 -0.12
CA GLY A 63 -0.79 18.16 -0.88
C GLY A 63 -2.10 17.84 -0.19
N PHE A 64 -3.01 17.17 -0.90
CA PHE A 64 -4.29 16.73 -0.37
C PHE A 64 -4.66 15.33 -0.85
N PHE A 65 -5.52 14.66 -0.09
CA PHE A 65 -6.13 13.41 -0.52
C PHE A 65 -7.37 13.69 -1.36
N GLN A 66 -7.47 13.01 -2.51
CA GLN A 66 -8.66 13.05 -3.35
C GLN A 66 -9.24 11.64 -3.45
N GLN A 67 -10.55 11.56 -3.19
CA GLN A 67 -11.35 10.34 -3.31
C GLN A 67 -12.40 10.48 -4.40
N ASP A 68 -12.99 11.69 -4.53
CA ASP A 68 -14.05 11.96 -5.48
C ASP A 68 -13.49 12.46 -6.82
N PHE A 69 -13.91 11.77 -7.88
CA PHE A 69 -13.53 12.05 -9.26
C PHE A 69 -14.75 12.23 -10.17
N ALA A 70 -15.98 12.35 -9.63
CA ALA A 70 -17.22 12.39 -10.41
C ALA A 70 -17.16 13.35 -11.60
N ASP A 71 -16.62 14.57 -11.39
CA ASP A 71 -16.60 15.63 -12.39
C ASP A 71 -15.28 15.68 -13.20
N SER A 72 -14.35 14.74 -12.98
CA SER A 72 -12.99 14.88 -13.54
C SER A 72 -12.47 13.66 -14.29
N LEU A 73 -13.21 12.53 -14.28
CA LEU A 73 -12.82 11.34 -15.01
C LEU A 73 -13.03 11.52 -16.52
N PRO A 74 -12.04 11.24 -17.36
CA PRO A 74 -12.26 11.09 -18.79
C PRO A 74 -13.19 9.91 -19.10
N ASP A 75 -13.97 9.98 -20.18
CA ASP A 75 -14.93 8.94 -20.58
C ASP A 75 -14.34 7.54 -20.71
N TRP A 76 -13.04 7.45 -21.00
CA TRP A 76 -12.32 6.19 -21.16
C TRP A 76 -11.80 5.60 -19.85
N MET A 77 -11.89 6.31 -18.70
CA MET A 77 -11.49 5.83 -17.38
C MET A 77 -12.67 5.26 -16.61
N SER A 78 -12.39 4.20 -15.87
CA SER A 78 -13.37 3.57 -15.00
C SER A 78 -13.43 4.28 -13.65
N GLY A 79 -14.65 4.48 -13.15
CA GLY A 79 -14.95 4.89 -11.78
C GLY A 79 -15.88 3.90 -11.11
N VAL A 80 -15.90 3.92 -9.79
CA VAL A 80 -16.87 3.17 -8.99
C VAL A 80 -17.53 4.09 -7.96
N GLU A 81 -18.85 4.12 -7.98
CA GLU A 81 -19.62 4.87 -6.98
C GLU A 81 -19.69 4.09 -5.66
N VAL A 82 -19.41 4.78 -4.58
CA VAL A 82 -19.48 4.27 -3.22
C VAL A 82 -20.40 5.17 -2.41
N ALA A 83 -21.38 4.57 -1.76
CA ALA A 83 -22.29 5.30 -0.88
C ALA A 83 -21.55 5.86 0.34
N LYS A 84 -21.87 7.10 0.71
CA LYS A 84 -21.47 7.75 1.96
C LYS A 84 -22.65 8.43 2.61
N GLU A 85 -22.50 8.89 3.83
CA GLU A 85 -23.51 9.74 4.46
C GLU A 85 -23.76 11.00 3.61
N GLY A 86 -25.01 11.22 3.23
CA GLY A 86 -25.42 12.38 2.42
C GLY A 86 -25.12 12.29 0.92
N GLY A 87 -24.78 11.11 0.37
CA GLY A 87 -24.57 10.98 -1.09
C GLY A 87 -23.67 9.83 -1.52
N THR A 88 -22.94 10.06 -2.62
CA THR A 88 -21.98 9.11 -3.18
C THR A 88 -20.59 9.75 -3.36
N VAL A 89 -19.59 8.91 -3.52
CA VAL A 89 -18.22 9.29 -3.95
C VAL A 89 -17.85 8.42 -5.13
N THR A 90 -17.40 9.02 -6.22
CA THR A 90 -16.88 8.29 -7.37
C THR A 90 -15.38 8.11 -7.25
N HIS A 91 -14.94 6.93 -6.81
CA HIS A 91 -13.52 6.59 -6.78
C HIS A 91 -13.03 6.22 -8.18
N VAL A 92 -11.85 6.71 -8.54
CA VAL A 92 -11.17 6.30 -9.77
C VAL A 92 -10.63 4.86 -9.63
N MET A 93 -10.61 4.12 -10.73
CA MET A 93 -9.97 2.82 -10.87
C MET A 93 -8.91 2.86 -11.97
N ALA A 94 -7.73 2.30 -11.70
CA ALA A 94 -6.67 2.17 -12.70
C ALA A 94 -6.71 0.76 -13.31
N GLU A 95 -7.32 0.64 -14.50
CA GLU A 95 -7.51 -0.63 -15.20
C GLU A 95 -6.54 -0.83 -16.37
N ARG A 96 -5.78 0.20 -16.72
CA ARG A 96 -4.85 0.21 -17.85
C ARG A 96 -3.68 1.18 -17.62
N ARG A 97 -2.62 1.02 -18.39
CA ARG A 97 -1.39 1.85 -18.33
C ARG A 97 -1.68 3.35 -18.45
N GLU A 98 -2.57 3.70 -19.36
CA GLU A 98 -2.93 5.10 -19.62
C GLU A 98 -3.61 5.75 -18.42
N ALA A 99 -4.34 4.98 -17.60
CA ALA A 99 -4.95 5.48 -16.38
C ALA A 99 -3.88 5.87 -15.33
N LEU A 100 -2.82 5.09 -15.20
CA LEU A 100 -1.68 5.44 -14.34
C LEU A 100 -0.97 6.69 -14.83
N GLY A 101 -0.71 6.77 -16.16
CA GLY A 101 -0.12 7.96 -16.77
C GLY A 101 -0.99 9.21 -16.57
N TRP A 102 -2.30 9.08 -16.73
CA TRP A 102 -3.23 10.18 -16.51
C TRP A 102 -3.22 10.64 -15.04
N LEU A 103 -3.28 9.73 -14.09
CA LEU A 103 -3.22 10.06 -12.67
C LEU A 103 -1.92 10.80 -12.33
N ALA A 104 -0.78 10.33 -12.84
CA ALA A 104 0.51 11.02 -12.68
C ALA A 104 0.49 12.42 -13.28
N ASN A 105 -0.12 12.57 -14.49
CA ASN A 105 -0.28 13.88 -15.14
C ASN A 105 -1.18 14.84 -14.34
N GLN A 106 -2.12 14.33 -13.53
CA GLN A 106 -2.89 15.10 -12.55
C GLN A 106 -2.11 15.40 -11.26
N ASN A 107 -0.80 15.12 -11.21
CA ASN A 107 0.07 15.23 -10.04
C ASN A 107 -0.37 14.33 -8.86
N CYS A 108 -1.00 13.20 -9.14
CA CYS A 108 -1.27 12.17 -8.16
C CYS A 108 0.04 11.39 -7.92
N ILE A 109 0.74 11.73 -6.84
CA ILE A 109 2.04 11.12 -6.53
C ILE A 109 1.84 9.76 -5.88
N THR A 110 0.98 9.68 -4.86
CA THR A 110 0.78 8.43 -4.10
C THR A 110 -0.60 7.87 -4.38
N LEU A 111 -0.64 6.59 -4.75
CA LEU A 111 -1.86 5.83 -4.95
C LEU A 111 -2.09 4.91 -3.76
N HIS A 112 -3.29 4.97 -3.18
CA HIS A 112 -3.73 4.09 -2.11
C HIS A 112 -4.90 3.25 -2.61
N VAL A 113 -4.93 1.98 -2.26
CA VAL A 113 -5.96 1.03 -2.71
C VAL A 113 -6.86 0.59 -1.56
N TRP A 114 -8.12 0.34 -1.89
CA TRP A 114 -9.02 -0.40 -1.02
C TRP A 114 -8.61 -1.86 -0.90
N GLN A 115 -8.96 -2.48 0.25
CA GLN A 115 -8.71 -3.90 0.47
C GLN A 115 -9.79 -4.80 -0.15
N SER A 116 -10.76 -4.22 -0.86
CA SER A 116 -11.81 -4.91 -1.62
C SER A 116 -11.83 -4.47 -3.08
N ARG A 117 -12.69 -5.10 -3.89
CA ARG A 117 -12.81 -4.83 -5.31
C ARG A 117 -14.24 -4.42 -5.68
N GLN A 118 -14.39 -3.75 -6.82
CA GLN A 118 -15.68 -3.49 -7.46
C GLN A 118 -16.49 -4.80 -7.56
N GLY A 119 -17.79 -4.73 -7.29
CA GLY A 119 -18.69 -5.88 -7.22
C GLY A 119 -18.67 -6.63 -5.88
N ARG A 120 -17.64 -6.40 -5.02
CA ARG A 120 -17.52 -6.99 -3.67
C ARG A 120 -16.97 -5.97 -2.68
N LEU A 121 -17.48 -4.76 -2.68
CA LEU A 121 -16.92 -3.64 -1.90
C LEU A 121 -16.95 -3.86 -0.38
N HIS A 122 -17.84 -4.71 0.13
CA HIS A 122 -17.99 -4.99 1.56
C HIS A 122 -17.20 -6.21 2.07
N THR A 123 -16.50 -6.92 1.18
CA THR A 123 -15.72 -8.10 1.54
C THR A 123 -14.25 -7.92 1.13
N PRO A 124 -13.32 -7.77 2.09
CA PRO A 124 -11.91 -7.58 1.77
C PRO A 124 -11.29 -8.87 1.19
N ASP A 125 -10.42 -8.72 0.20
CA ASP A 125 -9.59 -9.80 -0.34
C ASP A 125 -8.12 -9.69 0.08
N ARG A 126 -7.81 -8.76 0.98
CA ARG A 126 -6.49 -8.56 1.62
C ARG A 126 -6.65 -8.18 3.07
N LEU A 127 -5.75 -8.69 3.89
CA LEU A 127 -5.55 -8.29 5.27
C LEU A 127 -4.20 -7.58 5.37
N VAL A 128 -4.15 -6.40 5.97
CA VAL A 128 -2.94 -5.56 6.03
C VAL A 128 -2.55 -5.30 7.47
N PHE A 129 -1.31 -5.57 7.81
CA PHE A 129 -0.64 -5.14 9.04
C PHE A 129 0.37 -4.05 8.65
N ASP A 130 0.06 -2.80 8.97
CA ASP A 130 0.94 -1.66 8.72
C ASP A 130 1.81 -1.45 9.97
N LEU A 131 3.11 -1.75 9.85
CA LEU A 131 4.07 -1.70 10.94
C LEU A 131 4.73 -0.31 10.97
N ASP A 132 4.19 0.59 11.81
CA ASP A 132 4.62 1.99 11.88
C ASP A 132 5.54 2.23 13.09
N PRO A 133 6.86 2.43 12.87
CA PRO A 133 7.76 2.76 13.98
C PRO A 133 7.48 4.16 14.52
N SER A 134 7.53 4.31 15.84
CA SER A 134 7.54 5.64 16.48
C SER A 134 8.95 6.25 16.35
N ASP A 135 9.92 5.75 17.13
CA ASP A 135 11.35 6.08 17.08
C ASP A 135 12.23 4.84 17.11
N SER A 136 11.66 3.67 16.73
CA SER A 136 12.35 2.39 16.80
C SER A 136 13.44 2.29 15.74
N ASP A 137 14.52 1.59 16.07
CA ASP A 137 15.44 1.07 15.06
C ASP A 137 14.68 0.19 14.06
N PHE A 138 15.05 0.30 12.79
CA PHE A 138 14.43 -0.51 11.72
C PHE A 138 14.62 -2.03 11.93
N ALA A 139 15.61 -2.45 12.74
CA ALA A 139 15.75 -3.83 13.18
C ALA A 139 14.52 -4.32 13.97
N VAL A 140 13.91 -3.45 14.80
CA VAL A 140 12.67 -3.79 15.53
C VAL A 140 11.50 -3.93 14.59
N VAL A 141 11.42 -3.09 13.54
CA VAL A 141 10.39 -3.20 12.50
C VAL A 141 10.51 -4.53 11.76
N ARG A 142 11.74 -4.95 11.40
CA ARG A 142 12.00 -6.25 10.76
C ARG A 142 11.61 -7.42 11.67
N ALA A 143 12.01 -7.38 12.96
CA ALA A 143 11.63 -8.40 13.94
C ALA A 143 10.11 -8.47 14.12
N THR A 144 9.42 -7.34 14.11
CA THR A 144 7.96 -7.29 14.17
C THR A 144 7.32 -7.89 12.90
N ALA A 145 7.87 -7.61 11.72
CA ALA A 145 7.37 -8.21 10.47
C ALA A 145 7.50 -9.74 10.48
N ARG A 146 8.65 -10.27 10.97
CA ARG A 146 8.85 -11.73 11.13
C ARG A 146 7.86 -12.34 12.11
N ALA A 147 7.69 -11.73 13.28
CA ALA A 147 6.76 -12.22 14.28
C ALA A 147 5.32 -12.24 13.71
N THR A 148 4.92 -11.18 12.99
CA THR A 148 3.62 -11.14 12.32
C THR A 148 3.49 -12.26 11.30
N ALA A 149 4.52 -12.49 10.49
CA ALA A 149 4.53 -13.58 9.51
C ALA A 149 4.48 -14.97 10.17
N GLY A 150 5.22 -15.18 11.26
CA GLY A 150 5.21 -16.43 12.01
C GLY A 150 3.82 -16.77 12.55
N VAL A 151 3.15 -15.80 13.18
CA VAL A 151 1.77 -15.99 13.66
C VAL A 151 0.81 -16.28 12.50
N LEU A 152 0.94 -15.59 11.35
CA LEU A 152 0.09 -15.85 10.18
C LEU A 152 0.34 -17.24 9.60
N ASP A 153 1.59 -17.71 9.56
CA ASP A 153 1.96 -19.06 9.10
C ASP A 153 1.37 -20.15 10.01
N ASP A 154 1.50 -20.01 11.34
CA ASP A 154 0.86 -20.90 12.32
C ASP A 154 -0.68 -20.96 12.15
N LEU A 155 -1.26 -19.86 11.69
CA LEU A 155 -2.67 -19.78 11.34
C LEU A 155 -2.99 -20.31 9.93
N GLY A 156 -1.99 -20.72 9.15
CA GLY A 156 -2.13 -21.22 7.78
C GLY A 156 -2.51 -20.13 6.76
N LEU A 157 -2.11 -18.89 7.01
CA LEU A 157 -2.30 -17.74 6.15
C LEU A 157 -0.96 -17.32 5.52
N PRO A 158 -0.71 -17.65 4.26
CA PRO A 158 0.46 -17.12 3.56
C PRO A 158 0.42 -15.60 3.56
N CYS A 159 1.58 -14.97 3.73
CA CYS A 159 1.67 -13.52 3.76
C CYS A 159 2.86 -12.99 2.96
N TYR A 160 2.77 -11.74 2.60
CA TYR A 160 3.62 -11.04 1.66
C TYR A 160 4.14 -9.77 2.31
N LEU A 161 5.36 -9.38 1.97
CA LEU A 161 6.07 -8.25 2.56
C LEU A 161 6.22 -7.13 1.54
N GLN A 162 6.04 -5.85 1.99
CA GLN A 162 6.50 -4.69 1.22
C GLN A 162 7.04 -3.59 2.13
N THR A 163 7.95 -2.77 1.59
CA THR A 163 8.28 -1.50 2.23
C THR A 163 7.11 -0.53 2.11
N ALA A 164 6.86 0.28 3.14
CA ALA A 164 5.85 1.35 3.03
C ALA A 164 6.31 2.52 2.15
N GLY A 165 7.58 2.55 1.73
CA GLY A 165 8.20 3.69 1.04
C GLY A 165 8.26 4.94 1.93
N SER A 166 8.14 4.78 3.24
CA SER A 166 8.13 5.86 4.23
C SER A 166 8.98 5.48 5.45
N ARG A 167 8.40 4.87 6.49
CA ARG A 167 9.11 4.51 7.73
C ARG A 167 9.00 3.03 8.09
N GLY A 168 7.96 2.36 7.67
CA GLY A 168 7.59 1.03 8.10
C GLY A 168 7.54 -0.01 6.99
N LEU A 169 7.00 -1.15 7.36
CA LEU A 169 6.75 -2.29 6.49
C LEU A 169 5.26 -2.66 6.52
N HIS A 170 4.75 -3.23 5.44
CA HIS A 170 3.44 -3.89 5.45
C HIS A 170 3.62 -5.40 5.34
N VAL A 171 2.91 -6.14 6.18
CA VAL A 171 2.69 -7.58 6.01
C VAL A 171 1.25 -7.75 5.54
N VAL A 172 1.06 -8.43 4.41
CA VAL A 172 -0.24 -8.54 3.73
C VAL A 172 -0.58 -10.00 3.48
N ALA A 173 -1.76 -10.44 3.95
CA ALA A 173 -2.27 -11.78 3.67
C ALA A 173 -3.43 -11.71 2.67
N PRO A 174 -3.42 -12.52 1.58
CA PRO A 174 -4.54 -12.60 0.64
C PRO A 174 -5.69 -13.42 1.20
N LEU A 175 -6.91 -12.88 1.03
CA LEU A 175 -8.15 -13.48 1.51
C LEU A 175 -9.06 -13.89 0.33
N ARG A 176 -9.90 -14.90 0.54
CA ARG A 176 -10.94 -15.30 -0.44
C ARG A 176 -12.12 -14.34 -0.49
N GLY A 177 -12.20 -13.37 0.44
CA GLY A 177 -13.33 -12.46 0.56
C GLY A 177 -14.60 -13.16 1.05
N ASP A 178 -14.47 -14.06 2.00
CA ASP A 178 -15.54 -14.83 2.65
C ASP A 178 -15.99 -14.23 3.98
N ALA A 179 -15.38 -13.13 4.39
CA ALA A 179 -15.71 -12.37 5.59
C ALA A 179 -15.92 -10.88 5.24
N ASP A 180 -16.69 -10.18 6.03
CA ASP A 180 -16.83 -8.73 5.94
C ASP A 180 -15.64 -7.99 6.58
N PHE A 181 -15.63 -6.66 6.45
CA PHE A 181 -14.56 -5.83 6.99
C PHE A 181 -14.48 -5.85 8.52
N ASP A 182 -15.61 -5.95 9.23
CA ASP A 182 -15.59 -5.95 10.69
C ASP A 182 -15.01 -7.25 11.22
N THR A 183 -15.39 -8.37 10.62
CA THR A 183 -14.83 -9.70 10.91
C THR A 183 -13.33 -9.76 10.60
N ALA A 184 -12.93 -9.30 9.43
CA ALA A 184 -11.51 -9.28 9.01
C ALA A 184 -10.66 -8.37 9.91
N ARG A 185 -11.17 -7.19 10.27
CA ARG A 185 -10.51 -6.27 11.19
C ARG A 185 -10.40 -6.84 12.60
N GLN A 186 -11.44 -7.51 13.10
CA GLN A 186 -11.38 -8.15 14.41
C GLN A 186 -10.32 -9.26 14.42
N PHE A 187 -10.29 -10.09 13.39
CA PHE A 187 -9.24 -11.08 13.23
C PHE A 187 -7.84 -10.48 13.18
N ALA A 188 -7.65 -9.35 12.45
CA ALA A 188 -6.37 -8.64 12.42
C ALA A 188 -5.95 -8.13 13.80
N ARG A 189 -6.91 -7.66 14.63
CA ARG A 189 -6.64 -7.25 16.03
C ARG A 189 -6.20 -8.44 16.86
N ASP A 190 -6.89 -9.58 16.75
CA ASP A 190 -6.57 -10.78 17.49
C ASP A 190 -5.15 -11.28 17.16
N VAL A 191 -4.75 -11.25 15.89
CA VAL A 191 -3.37 -11.54 15.45
C VAL A 191 -2.39 -10.52 16.03
N ALA A 192 -2.70 -9.22 15.95
CA ALA A 192 -1.82 -8.17 16.46
C ALA A 192 -1.63 -8.28 17.99
N ASP A 193 -2.67 -8.64 18.74
CA ASP A 193 -2.59 -8.86 20.18
C ASP A 193 -1.62 -10.02 20.51
N VAL A 194 -1.66 -11.13 19.76
CA VAL A 194 -0.71 -12.25 19.91
C VAL A 194 0.72 -11.80 19.62
N VAL A 195 0.94 -11.06 18.52
CA VAL A 195 2.27 -10.55 18.14
C VAL A 195 2.81 -9.57 19.18
N VAL A 196 1.96 -8.74 19.78
CA VAL A 196 2.37 -7.77 20.82
C VAL A 196 2.64 -8.49 22.14
N ALA A 197 1.85 -9.49 22.52
CA ALA A 197 2.05 -10.24 23.77
C ALA A 197 3.41 -10.94 23.84
N ASP A 198 3.95 -11.38 22.68
CA ASP A 198 5.28 -11.98 22.58
C ASP A 198 6.42 -10.99 22.90
N ASP A 199 6.25 -9.68 22.59
CA ASP A 199 7.26 -8.66 22.85
C ASP A 199 6.63 -7.27 23.10
N ALA A 200 5.92 -7.12 24.20
CA ALA A 200 5.22 -5.87 24.57
C ALA A 200 6.18 -4.69 24.84
N GLY A 201 7.48 -4.96 25.06
CA GLY A 201 8.50 -3.94 25.22
C GLY A 201 8.79 -3.17 23.94
N HIS A 202 8.68 -3.84 22.78
CA HIS A 202 9.03 -3.27 21.48
C HIS A 202 7.84 -3.10 20.54
N ARG A 203 6.69 -3.72 20.82
CA ARG A 203 5.49 -3.73 19.96
C ARG A 203 4.26 -3.20 20.68
N THR A 204 3.30 -2.63 19.95
CA THR A 204 2.07 -2.10 20.55
C THR A 204 0.93 -2.04 19.54
N VAL A 205 -0.31 -2.18 20.02
CA VAL A 205 -1.55 -1.85 19.28
C VAL A 205 -2.12 -0.49 19.68
N GLU A 206 -1.39 0.30 20.50
CA GLU A 206 -1.84 1.62 20.95
C GLU A 206 -1.85 2.63 19.80
N ALA A 207 -3.05 3.12 19.45
CA ALA A 207 -3.23 4.06 18.34
C ALA A 207 -2.70 5.48 18.66
N ARG A 208 -2.70 5.88 19.92
CA ARG A 208 -2.28 7.21 20.34
C ARG A 208 -0.76 7.31 20.38
N LYS A 209 -0.21 8.21 19.57
CA LYS A 209 1.25 8.38 19.41
C LYS A 209 1.97 8.69 20.73
N ASP A 210 1.36 9.54 21.57
CA ASP A 210 1.90 9.92 22.88
C ASP A 210 2.03 8.74 23.87
N LYS A 211 1.31 7.63 23.62
CA LYS A 211 1.34 6.41 24.45
C LYS A 211 2.16 5.26 23.86
N ARG A 212 2.66 5.39 22.64
CA ARG A 212 3.43 4.31 21.97
C ARG A 212 4.85 4.19 22.54
N GLY A 213 5.44 5.28 23.03
CA GLY A 213 6.88 5.34 23.30
C GLY A 213 7.68 5.06 22.04
N SER A 214 8.77 4.32 22.14
CA SER A 214 9.60 3.91 21.01
C SER A 214 9.11 2.65 20.27
N ARG A 215 7.95 2.08 20.67
CA ARG A 215 7.46 0.80 20.14
C ARG A 215 6.97 0.91 18.71
N VAL A 216 7.03 -0.20 17.97
CA VAL A 216 6.41 -0.37 16.66
C VAL A 216 4.90 -0.55 16.86
N TYR A 217 4.12 0.28 16.20
CA TYR A 217 2.67 0.19 16.18
C TYR A 217 2.22 -0.75 15.07
N LEU A 218 1.47 -1.80 15.42
CA LEU A 218 0.78 -2.65 14.49
C LEU A 218 -0.58 -2.01 14.14
N ASP A 219 -0.61 -1.22 13.08
CA ASP A 219 -1.85 -0.59 12.61
C ASP A 219 -2.69 -1.60 11.80
N VAL A 220 -3.77 -2.05 12.38
CA VAL A 220 -4.76 -2.91 11.75
C VAL A 220 -6.00 -2.16 11.25
N MET A 221 -6.05 -0.83 11.45
CA MET A 221 -7.19 -0.01 11.02
C MET A 221 -7.32 0.08 9.50
N ARG A 222 -6.23 -0.26 8.76
CA ARG A 222 -6.27 -0.41 7.29
C ARG A 222 -7.27 -1.47 6.82
N ASN A 223 -7.73 -2.33 7.72
CA ASN A 223 -8.72 -3.38 7.46
C ASN A 223 -10.17 -2.94 7.79
N ALA A 224 -10.43 -1.68 8.08
CA ALA A 224 -11.80 -1.16 8.20
C ALA A 224 -12.37 -0.83 6.81
N TYR A 225 -13.71 -0.85 6.69
CA TYR A 225 -14.39 -0.45 5.46
C TYR A 225 -13.97 0.96 5.02
N ALA A 226 -13.77 1.14 3.74
CA ALA A 226 -13.32 2.39 3.12
C ALA A 226 -11.92 2.89 3.54
N GLN A 227 -11.18 2.12 4.34
CA GLN A 227 -9.78 2.41 4.61
C GLN A 227 -8.88 1.90 3.49
N THR A 228 -7.74 2.54 3.34
CA THR A 228 -6.80 2.27 2.25
C THR A 228 -5.39 2.01 2.77
N ALA A 229 -4.63 1.25 2.02
CA ALA A 229 -3.19 1.12 2.19
C ALA A 229 -2.46 1.61 0.92
N VAL A 230 -1.20 2.01 1.05
CA VAL A 230 -0.41 2.38 -0.14
C VAL A 230 -0.31 1.18 -1.09
N ALA A 231 -0.52 1.45 -2.38
CA ALA A 231 -0.44 0.41 -3.40
C ALA A 231 1.00 -0.06 -3.61
N PRO A 232 1.22 -1.35 -3.94
CA PRO A 232 2.50 -1.82 -4.45
C PRO A 232 2.97 -0.96 -5.61
N TYR A 233 4.26 -0.64 -5.64
CA TYR A 233 4.92 0.21 -6.64
C TYR A 233 4.46 1.68 -6.68
N SER A 234 3.67 2.11 -5.70
CA SER A 234 3.27 3.52 -5.59
C SER A 234 4.40 4.38 -5.06
N VAL A 235 4.64 5.51 -5.72
CA VAL A 235 5.59 6.54 -5.27
C VAL A 235 5.05 7.22 -4.01
N ARG A 236 5.93 7.56 -3.07
CA ARG A 236 5.59 8.33 -1.87
C ARG A 236 6.03 9.79 -2.03
N ALA A 237 5.19 10.70 -1.59
CA ALA A 237 5.47 12.13 -1.60
C ALA A 237 6.48 12.52 -0.50
N ARG A 238 7.71 12.03 -0.65
CA ARG A 238 8.85 12.27 0.26
C ARG A 238 10.10 12.52 -0.55
N ALA A 239 11.08 13.22 0.04
CA ALA A 239 12.37 13.47 -0.61
C ALA A 239 12.96 12.16 -1.19
N GLY A 240 13.51 12.23 -2.39
CA GLY A 240 14.04 11.07 -3.10
C GLY A 240 13.00 10.21 -3.83
N ALA A 241 11.70 10.54 -3.74
CA ALA A 241 10.62 9.77 -4.37
C ALA A 241 10.70 8.26 -4.09
N PRO A 242 10.70 7.84 -2.80
CA PRO A 242 10.73 6.43 -2.46
C PRO A 242 9.43 5.74 -2.89
N VAL A 243 9.51 4.42 -3.08
CA VAL A 243 8.43 3.59 -3.60
C VAL A 243 8.06 2.51 -2.60
N ALA A 244 6.75 2.30 -2.42
CA ALA A 244 6.24 1.15 -1.69
C ALA A 244 6.53 -0.12 -2.51
N THR A 245 7.48 -0.93 -2.06
CA THR A 245 8.10 -1.98 -2.87
C THR A 245 7.84 -3.35 -2.30
N PRO A 246 7.19 -4.26 -3.05
CA PRO A 246 7.13 -5.68 -2.74
C PRO A 246 8.52 -6.30 -2.57
N LEU A 247 8.66 -7.16 -1.58
CA LEU A 247 9.90 -7.83 -1.21
C LEU A 247 9.69 -9.34 -1.12
N GLU A 248 10.73 -10.11 -1.47
CA GLU A 248 10.87 -11.47 -0.99
C GLU A 248 11.25 -11.48 0.50
N TRP A 249 10.88 -12.53 1.23
CA TRP A 249 11.12 -12.58 2.69
C TRP A 249 12.61 -12.63 3.06
N ASP A 250 13.45 -13.17 2.21
CA ASP A 250 14.93 -13.21 2.41
C ASP A 250 15.57 -11.83 2.27
N GLU A 251 14.95 -10.91 1.49
CA GLU A 251 15.43 -9.54 1.38
C GLU A 251 15.30 -8.75 2.71
N LEU A 252 14.45 -9.21 3.62
CA LEU A 252 14.30 -8.60 4.95
C LEU A 252 15.62 -8.63 5.75
N GLU A 253 16.51 -9.59 5.47
CA GLU A 253 17.85 -9.69 6.08
C GLU A 253 18.91 -8.84 5.38
N GLY A 254 18.57 -8.26 4.24
CA GLY A 254 19.50 -7.47 3.44
C GLY A 254 20.14 -6.33 4.26
N ARG A 255 21.48 -6.26 4.23
CA ARG A 255 22.20 -5.13 4.83
C ARG A 255 21.78 -3.84 4.12
N GLY A 256 21.37 -2.85 4.91
CA GLY A 256 20.95 -1.55 4.38
C GLY A 256 19.49 -1.48 3.89
N LEU A 257 18.68 -2.52 4.09
CA LEU A 257 17.24 -2.39 3.88
C LEU A 257 16.66 -1.38 4.87
N ARG A 258 15.92 -0.41 4.32
CA ARG A 258 15.10 0.57 5.01
C ARG A 258 13.77 0.69 4.32
N ALA A 259 12.79 1.28 4.99
CA ALA A 259 11.45 1.46 4.45
C ALA A 259 11.41 2.32 3.17
N ASP A 260 12.38 3.21 2.99
CA ASP A 260 12.53 4.14 1.87
C ASP A 260 13.68 3.77 0.92
N ARG A 261 14.20 2.52 1.02
CA ARG A 261 15.39 2.06 0.29
C ARG A 261 15.27 2.19 -1.22
N PHE A 262 14.10 1.86 -1.76
CA PHE A 262 13.87 1.82 -3.20
C PHE A 262 13.17 3.10 -3.65
N THR A 263 13.71 3.73 -4.67
CA THR A 263 13.20 4.97 -5.24
C THR A 263 12.60 4.74 -6.64
N ILE A 264 11.95 5.75 -7.17
CA ILE A 264 11.45 5.77 -8.55
C ILE A 264 12.51 5.38 -9.60
N ARG A 265 13.81 5.59 -9.30
CA ARG A 265 14.94 5.24 -10.18
C ARG A 265 15.45 3.82 -10.03
N ASP A 266 15.17 3.19 -8.88
CA ASP A 266 15.63 1.83 -8.59
C ASP A 266 14.66 0.78 -9.12
N ILE A 267 13.34 1.05 -9.06
CA ILE A 267 12.30 0.06 -9.38
C ILE A 267 12.37 -0.46 -10.81
N PRO A 268 12.55 0.36 -11.87
CA PRO A 268 12.67 -0.17 -13.23
C PRO A 268 13.82 -1.18 -13.37
N LYS A 269 14.98 -0.86 -12.80
CA LYS A 269 16.15 -1.75 -12.81
C LYS A 269 15.88 -3.04 -12.03
N ARG A 270 15.20 -2.93 -10.88
CA ARG A 270 14.82 -4.07 -10.05
C ARG A 270 13.89 -5.02 -10.84
N LEU A 271 12.87 -4.50 -11.49
CA LEU A 271 11.89 -5.29 -12.26
C LEU A 271 12.48 -5.89 -13.55
N ALA A 272 13.53 -5.31 -14.09
CA ALA A 272 14.30 -5.91 -15.19
C ALA A 272 15.13 -7.14 -14.76
N GLY A 273 15.48 -7.24 -13.47
CA GLY A 273 16.31 -8.30 -12.92
C GLY A 273 15.56 -9.38 -12.14
N GLN A 274 14.30 -9.16 -11.78
CA GLN A 274 13.50 -10.12 -11.01
C GLN A 274 12.02 -9.99 -11.28
N THR A 275 11.28 -11.06 -11.04
CA THR A 275 9.82 -11.06 -11.08
C THR A 275 9.24 -10.32 -9.86
N ASP A 276 7.98 -9.86 -9.99
CA ASP A 276 7.25 -9.28 -8.88
C ASP A 276 7.06 -10.32 -7.76
N PRO A 277 7.55 -10.06 -6.53
CA PRO A 277 7.36 -10.95 -5.38
C PRO A 277 5.89 -11.27 -5.06
N TRP A 278 4.97 -10.41 -5.50
CA TRP A 278 3.53 -10.56 -5.25
C TRP A 278 2.74 -11.09 -6.45
N ALA A 279 3.41 -11.51 -7.55
CA ALA A 279 2.76 -11.98 -8.78
C ALA A 279 1.72 -13.08 -8.53
N GLU A 280 2.03 -14.03 -7.66
CA GLU A 280 1.18 -15.19 -7.35
C GLU A 280 0.29 -15.01 -6.10
N MET A 281 0.31 -13.82 -5.46
CA MET A 281 -0.36 -13.58 -4.18
C MET A 281 -1.84 -13.99 -4.19
N SER A 282 -2.58 -13.65 -5.24
CA SER A 282 -4.01 -13.94 -5.33
C SER A 282 -4.33 -15.44 -5.38
N ARG A 283 -3.41 -16.28 -5.89
CA ARG A 283 -3.57 -17.74 -5.95
C ARG A 283 -3.45 -18.39 -4.57
N HIS A 284 -2.77 -17.73 -3.64
CA HIS A 284 -2.56 -18.21 -2.29
C HIS A 284 -3.64 -17.74 -1.31
N ALA A 285 -4.71 -17.09 -1.79
CA ALA A 285 -5.81 -16.60 -0.95
C ALA A 285 -6.46 -17.71 -0.11
N ARG A 286 -6.74 -17.42 1.17
CA ARG A 286 -7.35 -18.34 2.12
C ARG A 286 -8.63 -17.76 2.73
N ALA A 287 -9.52 -18.65 3.15
CA ALA A 287 -10.70 -18.31 3.93
C ALA A 287 -10.30 -18.01 5.39
N LEU A 288 -11.01 -17.11 6.05
CA LEU A 288 -10.73 -16.73 7.45
C LEU A 288 -11.32 -17.69 8.48
N THR A 289 -12.31 -18.52 8.15
CA THR A 289 -13.01 -19.37 9.12
C THR A 289 -12.06 -20.26 9.94
N GLY A 290 -11.13 -20.96 9.30
CA GLY A 290 -10.16 -21.81 10.01
C GLY A 290 -9.15 -21.02 10.84
N PRO A 291 -8.48 -20.00 10.26
CA PRO A 291 -7.59 -19.10 10.99
C PRO A 291 -8.23 -18.45 12.22
N MET A 292 -9.47 -18.00 12.17
CA MET A 292 -10.20 -17.41 13.30
C MET A 292 -10.35 -18.39 14.47
N GLN A 293 -10.63 -19.66 14.19
CA GLN A 293 -10.71 -20.70 15.25
C GLN A 293 -9.34 -20.97 15.89
N ARG A 294 -8.26 -20.87 15.12
CA ARG A 294 -6.89 -21.07 15.60
C ARG A 294 -6.39 -19.90 16.44
N VAL A 295 -6.61 -18.64 16.00
CA VAL A 295 -6.16 -17.48 16.77
C VAL A 295 -6.85 -17.38 18.13
N ALA A 296 -8.12 -17.77 18.22
CA ALA A 296 -8.84 -17.81 19.48
C ALA A 296 -8.16 -18.74 20.51
N LYS A 297 -7.53 -19.84 20.06
CA LYS A 297 -6.76 -20.76 20.92
C LYS A 297 -5.40 -20.21 21.34
N LEU A 298 -4.79 -19.35 20.54
CA LEU A 298 -3.51 -18.71 20.89
C LEU A 298 -3.69 -17.57 21.90
N ARG A 299 -4.90 -17.06 22.07
CA ARG A 299 -5.23 -15.99 23.02
C ARG A 299 -5.78 -16.52 24.36
N ALA A 300 -6.19 -17.81 24.42
CA ALA A 300 -6.69 -18.46 25.62
C ALA A 300 -5.55 -18.88 26.54
#